data_55ec6d17b5c199bbf515ee1e9acdaede
#
_entry.id   55ec6d17b5c199bbf515ee1e9acdaede
#
_cell.length_a   1.000
_cell.length_b   1.000
_cell.length_c   1.000
_cell.angle_alpha   90.00
_cell.angle_beta   90.00
_cell.angle_gamma   90.00
#
_symmetry.space_group_name_H-M   'P 1'
#
loop_
_entity.id
_entity.type
_entity.pdbx_description
1 polymer ?
#
loop_
_entity_poly.entity_id
_entity_poly.type
_entity_poly.pdbx_seq_one_letter_code
_entity_poly.pdbx_strand_id
1 'polypeptide(L)'
;PDETIVIDQILSGTEFKVNEIELDNSRYEKPIKEVKKGLCDDGTVTDSDGKIALKKDAHVIITNTLKVDLTVNKEWSDKNIKHSSIYAGLYKADGTPLKCVELNEDNQYRYVFGNVSSSDLVYELRPVTGNENAEFTINNNGYVKVEADKIIVAKANNTDTKYKVSYKKEVSEDGTKITQTITNTKIVTKLNLIKVEKNNEKNLLKNAEFALYTANDNYTYEESNRVTGNIKTDSNGRATVNGLVPGKYVLKETKAPEGYSLSANVWQVLVRDNQSVEVTLNGVPVEKSDDGAFVIENIKLYSLPSTGGSGIYWYMIGGMVLMSTAAWILYKNKCREVL
;
A
#
# COMPACT_ATOMS: atom_id res chain seq x y z
N PRO A 1 -6.44 41.57 1.92
CA PRO A 1 -5.99 42.56 2.87
C PRO A 1 -7.16 42.94 3.75
N ASP A 2 -6.92 42.88 5.06
CA ASP A 2 -7.92 43.11 6.09
C ASP A 2 -8.10 44.63 6.22
N GLU A 3 -9.04 45.20 5.52
CA GLU A 3 -9.43 46.60 5.69
C GLU A 3 -10.55 46.69 6.72
N THR A 4 -10.37 47.56 7.72
CA THR A 4 -11.40 47.85 8.73
C THR A 4 -11.88 49.28 8.54
N ILE A 5 -13.18 49.44 8.39
CA ILE A 5 -13.83 50.77 8.39
C ILE A 5 -14.54 50.92 9.74
N VAL A 6 -14.20 51.97 10.48
CA VAL A 6 -14.88 52.31 11.72
C VAL A 6 -15.88 53.43 11.46
N ILE A 7 -17.12 53.22 11.86
CA ILE A 7 -18.21 54.22 11.78
C ILE A 7 -18.57 54.58 13.22
N ASP A 8 -18.21 55.77 13.65
CA ASP A 8 -18.45 56.27 14.99
C ASP A 8 -19.78 56.97 15.15
N GLN A 9 -20.22 57.12 16.39
CA GLN A 9 -21.35 57.98 16.83
C GLN A 9 -22.72 57.56 16.25
N ILE A 10 -22.94 56.27 16.02
CA ILE A 10 -24.24 55.74 15.67
C ILE A 10 -25.09 55.65 16.94
N LEU A 11 -26.28 56.26 16.94
CA LEU A 11 -27.19 56.22 18.08
C LEU A 11 -27.67 54.79 18.38
N SER A 12 -27.72 54.43 19.68
CA SER A 12 -28.33 53.16 20.09
C SER A 12 -29.76 53.03 19.59
N GLY A 13 -30.10 51.88 19.05
CA GLY A 13 -31.40 51.63 18.43
C GLY A 13 -31.47 51.97 16.93
N THR A 14 -30.41 52.55 16.35
CA THR A 14 -30.38 52.81 14.90
C THR A 14 -30.31 51.48 14.15
N GLU A 15 -31.22 51.32 13.21
CA GLU A 15 -31.16 50.23 12.23
C GLU A 15 -30.28 50.64 11.05
N PHE A 16 -29.35 49.79 10.67
CA PHE A 16 -28.50 50.00 9.51
C PHE A 16 -28.33 48.74 8.70
N LYS A 17 -27.95 48.91 7.44
CA LYS A 17 -27.59 47.80 6.54
C LYS A 17 -26.23 48.08 5.92
N VAL A 18 -25.36 47.13 5.98
CA VAL A 18 -24.09 47.19 5.29
C VAL A 18 -24.21 46.43 3.98
N ASN A 19 -23.98 47.11 2.86
CA ASN A 19 -23.91 46.52 1.54
C ASN A 19 -22.58 46.83 0.91
N GLU A 20 -21.98 45.83 0.28
CA GLU A 20 -20.87 46.04 -0.62
C GLU A 20 -21.42 46.58 -1.95
N ILE A 21 -20.84 47.65 -2.45
CA ILE A 21 -21.21 48.29 -3.71
C ILE A 21 -20.17 47.95 -4.75
N GLU A 22 -20.57 47.64 -5.97
CA GLU A 22 -19.68 47.36 -7.11
C GLU A 22 -18.85 46.08 -6.97
N LEU A 23 -19.37 45.05 -6.27
CA LEU A 23 -18.74 43.77 -6.28
C LEU A 23 -18.73 43.19 -7.71
N ASP A 24 -17.56 42.87 -8.21
CA ASP A 24 -17.40 42.12 -9.46
C ASP A 24 -17.87 40.67 -9.30
N ASN A 25 -19.16 40.43 -9.57
CA ASN A 25 -19.75 39.10 -9.47
C ASN A 25 -19.17 38.08 -10.47
N SER A 26 -18.43 38.54 -11.49
CA SER A 26 -17.70 37.63 -12.38
C SER A 26 -16.46 37.07 -11.70
N ARG A 27 -15.87 37.81 -10.80
CA ARG A 27 -14.62 37.50 -10.11
C ARG A 27 -14.80 36.96 -8.69
N TYR A 28 -15.87 37.37 -8.01
CA TYR A 28 -16.14 37.00 -6.63
C TYR A 28 -17.48 36.28 -6.49
N GLU A 29 -17.58 35.45 -5.47
CA GLU A 29 -18.86 34.87 -5.04
C GLU A 29 -19.68 35.91 -4.30
N LYS A 30 -20.97 35.58 -4.05
CA LYS A 30 -21.82 36.43 -3.21
C LYS A 30 -21.18 36.56 -1.82
N PRO A 31 -20.99 37.79 -1.30
CA PRO A 31 -20.34 38.01 -0.03
C PRO A 31 -21.03 37.31 1.13
N ILE A 32 -20.24 36.74 2.02
CA ILE A 32 -20.72 36.23 3.30
C ILE A 32 -20.62 37.38 4.30
N LYS A 33 -21.71 37.70 4.99
CA LYS A 33 -21.78 38.71 6.03
C LYS A 33 -21.92 38.01 7.37
N GLU A 34 -20.98 38.26 8.27
CA GLU A 34 -21.06 37.84 9.67
C GLU A 34 -21.15 39.09 10.56
N VAL A 35 -22.11 39.09 11.47
CA VAL A 35 -22.17 40.09 12.53
C VAL A 35 -21.67 39.46 13.81
N LYS A 36 -20.46 39.86 14.25
CA LYS A 36 -19.92 39.43 15.55
C LYS A 36 -20.48 40.33 16.64
N LYS A 37 -21.03 39.70 17.68
CA LYS A 37 -21.44 40.39 18.90
C LYS A 37 -20.23 41.03 19.57
N GLY A 38 -20.36 42.29 20.01
CA GLY A 38 -19.31 42.94 20.81
C GLY A 38 -19.03 42.21 22.12
N LEU A 39 -17.98 42.65 22.84
CA LEU A 39 -17.51 42.04 24.12
C LEU A 39 -18.59 41.99 25.23
N CYS A 40 -19.77 42.55 25.05
CA CYS A 40 -20.92 42.48 25.94
C CYS A 40 -22.11 41.90 25.19
N ASP A 41 -22.75 40.92 25.73
CA ASP A 41 -23.70 39.95 25.19
C ASP A 41 -25.10 40.46 24.79
N ASP A 42 -25.26 41.75 24.52
CA ASP A 42 -26.52 42.35 24.08
C ASP A 42 -26.63 42.48 22.58
N GLY A 43 -26.94 41.34 22.01
CA GLY A 43 -26.99 41.02 20.63
C GLY A 43 -27.54 42.05 19.64
N THR A 44 -26.73 42.33 18.66
CA THR A 44 -27.17 42.73 17.36
C THR A 44 -28.02 41.65 16.75
N VAL A 45 -29.25 41.93 16.49
CA VAL A 45 -30.14 41.00 15.76
C VAL A 45 -30.11 41.41 14.29
N THR A 46 -29.77 40.43 13.43
CA THR A 46 -29.96 40.60 11.99
C THR A 46 -31.35 40.09 11.65
N ASP A 47 -32.18 40.91 11.09
CA ASP A 47 -33.47 40.48 10.55
C ASP A 47 -33.30 39.71 9.22
N SER A 48 -34.42 39.18 8.69
CA SER A 48 -34.45 38.44 7.42
C SER A 48 -33.94 39.26 6.22
N ASP A 49 -33.97 40.59 6.33
CA ASP A 49 -33.56 41.54 5.29
C ASP A 49 -32.13 42.00 5.45
N GLY A 50 -31.39 41.47 6.45
CA GLY A 50 -30.01 41.82 6.75
C GLY A 50 -29.82 43.18 7.38
N LYS A 51 -30.86 43.73 8.03
CA LYS A 51 -30.77 44.93 8.87
C LYS A 51 -30.20 44.57 10.24
N ILE A 52 -29.35 45.44 10.74
CA ILE A 52 -28.67 45.29 12.03
C ILE A 52 -29.23 46.39 12.96
N ALA A 53 -29.85 45.97 14.07
CA ALA A 53 -30.26 46.91 15.12
C ALA A 53 -29.13 47.02 16.13
N LEU A 54 -28.52 48.22 16.20
CA LEU A 54 -27.37 48.46 17.04
C LEU A 54 -27.79 48.77 18.48
N LYS A 55 -27.40 47.92 19.42
CA LYS A 55 -27.53 48.21 20.86
C LYS A 55 -26.21 48.58 21.52
N LYS A 56 -25.12 48.08 20.97
CA LYS A 56 -23.71 48.32 21.37
C LYS A 56 -22.81 48.18 20.15
N ASP A 57 -21.50 48.31 20.32
CA ASP A 57 -20.53 48.13 19.26
C ASP A 57 -20.73 46.81 18.54
N ALA A 58 -20.75 46.82 17.23
CA ALA A 58 -20.91 45.66 16.38
C ALA A 58 -19.79 45.60 15.34
N HIS A 59 -19.26 44.40 15.15
CA HIS A 59 -18.33 44.12 14.06
C HIS A 59 -19.08 43.40 12.94
N VAL A 60 -19.13 44.00 11.76
CA VAL A 60 -19.59 43.34 10.56
C VAL A 60 -18.42 42.91 9.71
N ILE A 61 -18.31 41.61 9.52
CA ILE A 61 -17.26 41.02 8.66
C ILE A 61 -17.89 40.66 7.33
N ILE A 62 -17.38 41.24 6.24
CA ILE A 62 -17.75 40.89 4.88
C ILE A 62 -16.59 40.09 4.29
N THR A 63 -16.89 38.85 3.92
CA THR A 63 -15.88 37.94 3.31
C THR A 63 -16.21 37.77 1.85
N ASN A 64 -15.28 38.20 0.98
CA ASN A 64 -15.34 37.98 -0.47
C ASN A 64 -14.48 36.76 -0.84
N THR A 65 -15.12 35.80 -1.50
CA THR A 65 -14.41 34.58 -1.95
C THR A 65 -14.13 34.73 -3.46
N LEU A 66 -12.86 34.68 -3.83
CA LEU A 66 -12.44 34.78 -5.23
C LEU A 66 -12.85 33.49 -5.97
N LYS A 67 -13.46 33.68 -7.15
CA LYS A 67 -13.67 32.58 -8.12
C LYS A 67 -12.39 32.31 -8.88
N VAL A 68 -12.06 31.05 -9.04
CA VAL A 68 -10.82 30.62 -9.66
C VAL A 68 -11.09 29.50 -10.66
N ASP A 69 -10.12 29.26 -11.53
CA ASP A 69 -10.05 28.04 -12.29
C ASP A 69 -9.21 27.03 -11.52
N LEU A 70 -9.85 25.93 -11.09
CA LEU A 70 -9.20 24.84 -10.38
C LEU A 70 -8.90 23.71 -11.37
N THR A 71 -7.64 23.54 -11.70
CA THR A 71 -7.16 22.41 -12.48
C THR A 71 -6.88 21.23 -11.57
N VAL A 72 -7.46 20.07 -11.85
CA VAL A 72 -7.08 18.81 -11.22
C VAL A 72 -6.23 17.99 -12.18
N ASN A 73 -5.11 17.49 -11.67
CA ASN A 73 -4.23 16.53 -12.35
C ASN A 73 -4.17 15.24 -11.55
N LYS A 74 -4.14 14.11 -12.24
CA LYS A 74 -3.92 12.80 -11.62
C LYS A 74 -2.56 12.24 -12.01
N GLU A 75 -1.82 11.77 -11.02
CA GLU A 75 -0.50 11.13 -11.20
C GLU A 75 -0.42 9.81 -10.45
N TRP A 76 0.44 8.91 -10.95
CA TRP A 76 0.81 7.65 -10.29
C TRP A 76 2.33 7.54 -10.16
N SER A 77 2.78 6.90 -9.10
CA SER A 77 4.22 6.64 -8.89
C SER A 77 4.80 5.61 -9.87
N ASP A 78 3.97 4.70 -10.40
CA ASP A 78 4.33 3.66 -11.37
C ASP A 78 3.94 4.06 -12.80
N LYS A 79 4.59 5.07 -13.31
CA LYS A 79 4.29 5.73 -14.61
C LYS A 79 4.35 4.82 -15.84
N ASN A 80 4.93 3.63 -15.73
CA ASN A 80 5.11 2.70 -16.85
C ASN A 80 3.98 1.68 -17.01
N ILE A 81 2.92 1.80 -16.20
CA ILE A 81 1.77 0.92 -16.22
C ILE A 81 0.55 1.72 -16.67
N LYS A 82 -0.27 1.12 -17.53
CA LYS A 82 -1.57 1.69 -17.89
C LYS A 82 -2.50 1.62 -16.69
N HIS A 83 -3.07 2.78 -16.31
CA HIS A 83 -4.02 2.89 -15.22
C HIS A 83 -5.45 3.00 -15.77
N SER A 84 -6.40 2.46 -15.01
CA SER A 84 -7.82 2.68 -15.28
C SER A 84 -8.23 4.11 -14.95
N SER A 85 -9.38 4.53 -15.47
CA SER A 85 -9.99 5.79 -15.10
C SER A 85 -10.24 5.90 -13.59
N ILE A 86 -10.21 7.12 -13.10
CA ILE A 86 -10.61 7.48 -11.74
C ILE A 86 -11.68 8.58 -11.78
N TYR A 87 -12.38 8.73 -10.68
CA TYR A 87 -13.34 9.82 -10.50
C TYR A 87 -12.79 10.87 -9.56
N ALA A 88 -12.91 12.15 -9.96
CA ALA A 88 -12.50 13.29 -9.15
C ALA A 88 -13.74 14.12 -8.77
N GLY A 89 -13.97 14.27 -7.48
CA GLY A 89 -15.10 15.01 -6.93
C GLY A 89 -14.70 16.35 -6.38
N LEU A 90 -15.32 17.42 -6.85
CA LEU A 90 -15.19 18.77 -6.34
C LEU A 90 -16.15 18.97 -5.16
N TYR A 91 -15.65 19.53 -4.08
CA TYR A 91 -16.38 19.77 -2.83
C TYR A 91 -16.12 21.18 -2.33
N LYS A 92 -17.15 21.81 -1.73
CA LYS A 92 -16.97 23.02 -0.92
C LYS A 92 -16.10 22.74 0.30
N ALA A 93 -15.57 23.79 0.92
CA ALA A 93 -14.80 23.69 2.15
C ALA A 93 -15.59 23.03 3.30
N ASP A 94 -16.90 23.18 3.34
CA ASP A 94 -17.81 22.54 4.31
C ASP A 94 -18.06 21.05 4.03
N GLY A 95 -17.51 20.51 2.95
CA GLY A 95 -17.69 19.13 2.53
C GLY A 95 -18.90 18.87 1.63
N THR A 96 -19.65 19.92 1.24
CA THR A 96 -20.79 19.79 0.31
C THR A 96 -20.26 19.41 -1.09
N PRO A 97 -20.73 18.32 -1.70
CA PRO A 97 -20.33 17.94 -3.04
C PRO A 97 -20.93 18.88 -4.10
N LEU A 98 -20.12 19.22 -5.10
CA LEU A 98 -20.50 20.13 -6.18
C LEU A 98 -20.56 19.43 -7.54
N LYS A 99 -19.51 18.72 -7.91
CA LYS A 99 -19.37 18.10 -9.23
C LYS A 99 -18.45 16.91 -9.18
N CYS A 100 -18.72 15.88 -10.00
CA CYS A 100 -17.84 14.77 -10.23
C CYS A 100 -17.45 14.68 -11.70
N VAL A 101 -16.20 14.31 -11.97
CA VAL A 101 -15.66 14.12 -13.32
C VAL A 101 -14.81 12.87 -13.37
N GLU A 102 -14.80 12.23 -14.54
CA GLU A 102 -13.90 11.13 -14.82
C GLU A 102 -12.57 11.66 -15.35
N LEU A 103 -11.47 11.13 -14.81
CA LEU A 103 -10.12 11.36 -15.31
C LEU A 103 -9.57 10.04 -15.91
N ASN A 104 -9.23 10.08 -17.19
CA ASN A 104 -8.80 8.94 -17.97
C ASN A 104 -7.72 9.34 -19.00
N GLU A 105 -7.29 8.41 -19.83
CA GLU A 105 -6.29 8.66 -20.88
C GLU A 105 -6.74 9.72 -21.89
N ASP A 106 -8.02 9.75 -22.26
CA ASP A 106 -8.57 10.65 -23.28
C ASP A 106 -8.43 12.11 -22.86
N ASN A 107 -8.64 12.41 -21.57
CA ASN A 107 -8.44 13.75 -21.03
C ASN A 107 -7.06 13.92 -20.36
N GLN A 108 -6.12 12.98 -20.61
CA GLN A 108 -4.78 12.99 -20.04
C GLN A 108 -4.77 13.07 -18.50
N TYR A 109 -5.80 12.47 -17.87
CA TYR A 109 -6.00 12.50 -16.42
C TYR A 109 -6.03 13.93 -15.85
N ARG A 110 -6.61 14.87 -16.61
CA ARG A 110 -6.70 16.30 -16.26
C ARG A 110 -8.09 16.85 -16.52
N TYR A 111 -8.55 17.73 -15.63
CA TYR A 111 -9.79 18.49 -15.80
C TYR A 111 -9.67 19.88 -15.20
N VAL A 112 -10.44 20.86 -15.73
CA VAL A 112 -10.50 22.22 -15.20
C VAL A 112 -11.92 22.51 -14.74
N PHE A 113 -12.09 22.75 -13.46
CA PHE A 113 -13.32 23.29 -12.88
C PHE A 113 -13.23 24.83 -12.97
N GLY A 114 -14.04 25.44 -13.83
CA GLY A 114 -14.06 26.86 -13.99
C GLY A 114 -15.00 27.56 -13.01
N ASN A 115 -14.66 28.78 -12.59
CA ASN A 115 -15.47 29.62 -11.72
C ASN A 115 -15.88 28.98 -10.39
N VAL A 116 -14.98 28.31 -9.74
CA VAL A 116 -15.17 27.69 -8.42
C VAL A 116 -14.58 28.56 -7.33
N SER A 117 -14.95 28.31 -6.06
CA SER A 117 -14.36 28.99 -4.92
C SER A 117 -12.88 28.60 -4.76
N SER A 118 -12.06 29.58 -4.38
CA SER A 118 -10.66 29.31 -4.02
C SER A 118 -10.49 28.36 -2.81
N SER A 119 -11.55 28.22 -2.02
CA SER A 119 -11.60 27.29 -0.86
C SER A 119 -12.02 25.88 -1.22
N ASP A 120 -12.53 25.65 -2.44
CA ASP A 120 -12.99 24.33 -2.87
C ASP A 120 -11.83 23.35 -3.02
N LEU A 121 -12.13 22.07 -2.84
CA LEU A 121 -11.16 20.97 -2.82
C LEU A 121 -11.61 19.85 -3.74
N VAL A 122 -10.66 19.21 -4.38
CA VAL A 122 -10.93 18.02 -5.20
C VAL A 122 -10.41 16.77 -4.51
N TYR A 123 -11.21 15.72 -4.50
CA TYR A 123 -10.85 14.42 -3.94
C TYR A 123 -10.99 13.33 -5.00
N GLU A 124 -10.09 12.34 -4.96
CA GLU A 124 -10.31 11.08 -5.68
C GLU A 124 -11.49 10.35 -5.04
N LEU A 125 -12.38 9.84 -5.86
CA LEU A 125 -13.52 9.06 -5.42
C LEU A 125 -13.30 7.61 -5.81
N ARG A 126 -13.65 6.69 -4.92
CA ARG A 126 -13.54 5.25 -5.14
C ARG A 126 -14.85 4.54 -4.89
N PRO A 127 -15.14 3.47 -5.66
CA PRO A 127 -16.32 2.66 -5.41
C PRO A 127 -16.23 2.05 -4.01
N VAL A 128 -17.32 2.17 -3.25
CA VAL A 128 -17.45 1.52 -1.95
C VAL A 128 -18.04 0.13 -2.10
N THR A 129 -18.87 -0.08 -3.12
CA THR A 129 -19.45 -1.39 -3.51
C THR A 129 -19.82 -1.41 -5.00
N GLY A 130 -19.45 -2.36 -5.70
CA GLY A 130 -19.74 -3.30 -6.75
C GLY A 130 -20.12 -3.00 -8.13
N ASN A 131 -20.44 -2.02 -8.85
CA ASN A 131 -20.67 -2.12 -10.30
C ASN A 131 -19.99 -0.99 -11.10
N GLU A 132 -19.11 -1.39 -12.03
CA GLU A 132 -18.19 -0.50 -12.73
C GLU A 132 -18.82 0.40 -13.82
N ASN A 133 -20.13 0.26 -14.12
CA ASN A 133 -20.79 0.91 -15.27
C ASN A 133 -21.88 1.90 -14.90
N ALA A 134 -21.68 2.66 -13.84
CA ALA A 134 -22.75 3.47 -13.32
C ALA A 134 -22.54 4.97 -13.54
N GLU A 135 -23.61 5.70 -13.86
CA GLU A 135 -23.66 7.15 -13.88
C GLU A 135 -23.72 7.74 -12.47
N PHE A 136 -23.01 8.83 -12.22
CA PHE A 136 -22.82 9.38 -10.89
C PHE A 136 -23.72 10.60 -10.64
N THR A 137 -24.42 10.59 -9.52
CA THR A 137 -25.04 11.79 -8.94
C THR A 137 -24.45 12.07 -7.58
N ILE A 138 -24.20 13.34 -7.24
CA ILE A 138 -23.64 13.75 -5.96
C ILE A 138 -24.77 13.94 -4.96
N ASN A 139 -24.71 13.24 -3.82
CA ASN A 139 -25.68 13.42 -2.75
C ASN A 139 -25.11 14.25 -1.59
N ASN A 140 -26.00 14.65 -0.66
CA ASN A 140 -25.66 15.54 0.45
C ASN A 140 -24.65 15.00 1.46
N ASN A 141 -24.26 13.73 1.37
CA ASN A 141 -23.33 13.08 2.32
C ASN A 141 -21.91 12.95 1.76
N GLY A 142 -21.61 13.56 0.61
CA GLY A 142 -20.30 13.44 -0.01
C GLY A 142 -20.07 12.13 -0.74
N TYR A 143 -21.10 11.30 -0.87
CA TYR A 143 -21.07 10.09 -1.70
C TYR A 143 -21.62 10.44 -3.09
N VAL A 144 -20.99 9.91 -4.10
CA VAL A 144 -21.59 9.89 -5.42
C VAL A 144 -22.59 8.74 -5.42
N LYS A 145 -23.87 9.05 -5.35
CA LYS A 145 -24.94 8.07 -5.50
C LYS A 145 -25.23 7.92 -6.97
N VAL A 146 -25.19 6.71 -7.40
CA VAL A 146 -25.60 6.37 -8.75
C VAL A 146 -26.89 5.58 -8.63
N GLU A 147 -27.90 5.94 -9.42
CA GLU A 147 -29.24 5.37 -9.29
C GLU A 147 -29.30 3.91 -9.75
N ALA A 148 -30.16 3.16 -9.13
CA ALA A 148 -30.55 1.78 -9.43
C ALA A 148 -29.43 0.88 -9.98
N ASP A 149 -28.87 0.01 -9.15
CA ASP A 149 -27.80 -0.97 -9.43
C ASP A 149 -26.36 -0.39 -9.48
N LYS A 150 -26.10 0.63 -8.76
CA LYS A 150 -25.04 1.60 -9.03
C LYS A 150 -24.07 1.79 -7.88
N ILE A 151 -22.86 2.18 -8.23
CA ILE A 151 -21.71 2.36 -7.33
C ILE A 151 -21.97 3.50 -6.35
N ILE A 152 -21.79 3.25 -5.06
CA ILE A 152 -21.56 4.31 -4.09
C ILE A 152 -20.07 4.57 -4.06
N VAL A 153 -19.64 5.77 -4.41
CA VAL A 153 -18.25 6.20 -4.29
C VAL A 153 -18.11 7.17 -3.14
N ALA A 154 -17.01 7.09 -2.43
CA ALA A 154 -16.66 7.99 -1.34
C ALA A 154 -15.33 8.67 -1.66
N LYS A 155 -15.04 9.77 -0.95
CA LYS A 155 -13.69 10.34 -0.96
C LYS A 155 -12.68 9.23 -0.69
N ALA A 156 -11.65 9.12 -1.53
CA ALA A 156 -10.57 8.19 -1.30
C ALA A 156 -9.89 8.58 0.01
N ASN A 157 -10.12 7.79 1.03
CA ASN A 157 -9.30 7.77 2.22
C ASN A 157 -8.17 6.75 2.00
N ASN A 158 -7.24 6.63 2.92
CA ASN A 158 -6.09 5.70 2.83
C ASN A 158 -6.47 4.21 2.87
N THR A 159 -7.67 3.83 2.47
CA THR A 159 -8.19 2.46 2.51
C THR A 159 -8.06 1.71 1.18
N ASP A 160 -7.40 2.29 0.16
CA ASP A 160 -7.04 1.52 -1.02
C ASP A 160 -5.89 0.58 -0.72
N THR A 161 -6.10 -0.66 -1.06
CA THR A 161 -5.17 -1.77 -0.84
C THR A 161 -3.91 -1.71 -1.70
N LYS A 162 -3.88 -0.88 -2.74
CA LYS A 162 -2.78 -0.83 -3.72
C LYS A 162 -2.02 0.49 -3.72
N TYR A 163 -2.70 1.60 -3.46
CA TYR A 163 -2.14 2.95 -3.57
C TYR A 163 -2.52 3.82 -2.38
N LYS A 164 -1.51 4.56 -1.89
CA LYS A 164 -1.72 5.67 -0.95
C LYS A 164 -2.00 6.93 -1.76
N VAL A 165 -3.13 7.59 -1.49
CA VAL A 165 -3.50 8.86 -2.13
C VAL A 165 -2.93 10.02 -1.36
N SER A 166 -2.37 10.99 -2.07
CA SER A 166 -1.96 12.29 -1.52
C SER A 166 -2.43 13.42 -2.41
N TYR A 167 -2.60 14.59 -1.82
CA TYR A 167 -3.10 15.79 -2.47
C TYR A 167 -2.12 16.93 -2.30
N LYS A 168 -1.76 17.61 -3.40
CA LYS A 168 -0.95 18.81 -3.40
C LYS A 168 -1.73 19.93 -4.05
N LYS A 169 -1.85 21.08 -3.40
CA LYS A 169 -2.51 22.28 -3.93
C LYS A 169 -1.47 23.37 -4.15
N GLU A 170 -1.47 23.94 -5.34
CA GLU A 170 -0.62 25.06 -5.73
C GLU A 170 -1.51 26.19 -6.22
N VAL A 171 -1.20 27.43 -5.84
CA VAL A 171 -1.93 28.62 -6.20
C VAL A 171 -1.00 29.52 -7.03
N SER A 172 -1.48 30.03 -8.17
CA SER A 172 -0.72 30.98 -8.98
C SER A 172 -0.44 32.28 -8.19
N GLU A 173 0.60 33.00 -8.57
CA GLU A 173 0.99 34.26 -7.91
C GLU A 173 -0.13 35.30 -7.88
N ASP A 174 -0.94 35.36 -8.91
CA ASP A 174 -2.11 36.25 -9.04
C ASP A 174 -3.36 35.73 -8.31
N GLY A 175 -3.31 34.54 -7.72
CA GLY A 175 -4.40 33.91 -7.01
C GLY A 175 -5.58 33.44 -7.89
N THR A 176 -5.50 33.57 -9.21
CA THR A 176 -6.62 33.30 -10.12
C THR A 176 -6.71 31.86 -10.57
N LYS A 177 -5.63 31.09 -10.45
CA LYS A 177 -5.55 29.70 -10.85
C LYS A 177 -5.07 28.83 -9.71
N ILE A 178 -5.73 27.70 -9.54
CA ILE A 178 -5.34 26.68 -8.58
C ILE A 178 -5.06 25.40 -9.36
N THR A 179 -3.96 24.76 -9.05
CA THR A 179 -3.65 23.41 -9.53
C THR A 179 -3.66 22.46 -8.34
N GLN A 180 -4.50 21.44 -8.40
CA GLN A 180 -4.51 20.37 -7.41
C GLN A 180 -4.07 19.09 -8.06
N THR A 181 -2.96 18.50 -7.57
CA THR A 181 -2.44 17.22 -8.02
C THR A 181 -2.86 16.13 -7.05
N ILE A 182 -3.51 15.10 -7.57
CA ILE A 182 -3.86 13.88 -6.87
C ILE A 182 -2.82 12.83 -7.24
N THR A 183 -1.99 12.41 -6.29
CA THR A 183 -0.93 11.42 -6.53
C THR A 183 -1.26 10.10 -5.84
N ASN A 184 -1.29 9.01 -6.63
CA ASN A 184 -1.36 7.65 -6.11
C ASN A 184 0.03 7.04 -6.05
N THR A 185 0.52 6.84 -4.83
CA THR A 185 1.81 6.17 -4.59
C THR A 185 1.57 4.70 -4.31
N LYS A 186 2.16 3.83 -5.13
CA LYS A 186 2.02 2.38 -4.99
C LYS A 186 2.54 1.92 -3.63
N ILE A 187 1.72 1.17 -2.92
CA ILE A 187 2.09 0.59 -1.63
C ILE A 187 2.94 -0.64 -1.93
N VAL A 188 4.19 -0.63 -1.46
CA VAL A 188 5.11 -1.75 -1.61
C VAL A 188 5.83 -2.03 -0.30
N THR A 189 6.17 -3.29 -0.08
CA THR A 189 6.92 -3.72 1.10
C THR A 189 8.04 -4.70 0.72
N LYS A 190 8.75 -5.20 1.73
CA LYS A 190 9.85 -6.14 1.59
C LYS A 190 9.55 -7.42 2.33
N LEU A 191 9.94 -8.55 1.76
CA LEU A 191 10.03 -9.82 2.45
C LEU A 191 11.49 -10.13 2.71
N ASN A 192 11.90 -10.15 3.97
CA ASN A 192 13.25 -10.50 4.39
C ASN A 192 13.27 -11.94 4.89
N LEU A 193 14.21 -12.72 4.40
CA LEU A 193 14.43 -14.13 4.76
C LEU A 193 15.82 -14.31 5.34
N ILE A 194 15.94 -15.23 6.29
CA ILE A 194 17.22 -15.75 6.75
C ILE A 194 17.19 -17.27 6.71
N LYS A 195 18.18 -17.87 6.09
CA LYS A 195 18.31 -19.31 5.89
C LYS A 195 19.29 -19.91 6.89
N VAL A 196 18.84 -20.87 7.66
CA VAL A 196 19.63 -21.47 8.74
C VAL A 196 19.57 -23.00 8.69
N GLU A 197 20.54 -23.66 9.36
CA GLU A 197 20.49 -25.09 9.62
C GLU A 197 19.44 -25.39 10.69
N LYS A 198 18.67 -26.44 10.50
CA LYS A 198 17.66 -26.88 11.47
C LYS A 198 18.31 -27.23 12.80
N ASN A 199 17.77 -26.72 13.89
CA ASN A 199 18.26 -26.83 15.26
C ASN A 199 19.65 -26.17 15.49
N ASN A 200 20.12 -25.34 14.56
CA ASN A 200 21.35 -24.58 14.68
C ASN A 200 21.29 -23.26 13.93
N GLU A 201 20.53 -22.31 14.46
CA GLU A 201 20.29 -21.01 13.83
C GLU A 201 21.54 -20.14 13.64
N LYS A 202 22.63 -20.48 14.37
CA LYS A 202 23.92 -19.78 14.19
C LYS A 202 24.62 -20.18 12.89
N ASN A 203 24.26 -21.33 12.30
CA ASN A 203 24.78 -21.75 11.01
C ASN A 203 23.94 -21.20 9.87
N LEU A 204 24.41 -20.07 9.30
CA LEU A 204 23.76 -19.35 8.22
C LEU A 204 24.06 -20.01 6.88
N LEU A 205 23.01 -20.22 6.05
CA LEU A 205 23.11 -21.01 4.83
C LEU A 205 23.04 -20.13 3.57
N LYS A 206 24.16 -20.01 2.88
CA LYS A 206 24.27 -19.28 1.60
C LYS A 206 23.79 -20.11 0.42
N ASN A 207 23.47 -19.43 -0.68
CA ASN A 207 23.14 -20.03 -1.98
C ASN A 207 21.86 -20.89 -2.00
N ALA A 208 20.99 -20.79 -1.02
CA ALA A 208 19.62 -21.27 -1.15
C ALA A 208 18.88 -20.40 -2.19
N GLU A 209 18.11 -21.03 -3.07
CA GLU A 209 17.32 -20.30 -4.06
C GLU A 209 15.83 -20.56 -3.82
N PHE A 210 15.04 -19.48 -3.96
CA PHE A 210 13.60 -19.51 -3.77
C PHE A 210 12.89 -18.92 -4.98
N ALA A 211 11.63 -19.29 -5.14
CA ALA A 211 10.69 -18.63 -6.01
C ALA A 211 9.48 -18.15 -5.21
N LEU A 212 8.96 -16.99 -5.59
CA LEU A 212 7.74 -16.42 -5.03
C LEU A 212 6.68 -16.34 -6.13
N TYR A 213 5.47 -16.76 -5.80
CA TYR A 213 4.32 -16.80 -6.70
C TYR A 213 3.16 -16.01 -6.13
N THR A 214 2.38 -15.31 -6.96
CA THR A 214 1.08 -14.81 -6.51
C THR A 214 0.14 -15.99 -6.32
N ALA A 215 -0.71 -15.89 -5.30
CA ALA A 215 -1.64 -16.94 -4.92
C ALA A 215 -3.06 -16.40 -4.80
N ASN A 216 -4.05 -17.30 -4.95
CA ASN A 216 -5.45 -16.99 -4.68
C ASN A 216 -5.75 -17.00 -3.16
N ASP A 217 -7.03 -16.85 -2.81
CA ASP A 217 -7.47 -16.80 -1.41
C ASP A 217 -7.14 -18.06 -0.61
N ASN A 218 -7.01 -19.20 -1.27
CA ASN A 218 -6.68 -20.49 -0.65
C ASN A 218 -5.18 -20.82 -0.72
N TYR A 219 -4.31 -19.85 -1.09
CA TYR A 219 -2.89 -20.04 -1.33
C TYR A 219 -2.55 -21.09 -2.40
N THR A 220 -3.47 -21.30 -3.37
CA THR A 220 -3.15 -22.04 -4.59
C THR A 220 -2.42 -21.15 -5.58
N TYR A 221 -1.42 -21.66 -6.25
CA TYR A 221 -0.58 -20.93 -7.20
C TYR A 221 -0.30 -21.76 -8.45
N GLU A 222 0.10 -21.09 -9.50
CA GLU A 222 0.56 -21.70 -10.76
C GLU A 222 1.99 -21.22 -11.05
N GLU A 223 2.78 -22.03 -11.76
CA GLU A 223 4.16 -21.67 -12.14
C GLU A 223 4.21 -20.40 -13.03
N SER A 224 3.15 -20.15 -13.82
CA SER A 224 2.98 -18.93 -14.62
C SER A 224 2.85 -17.64 -13.77
N ASN A 225 2.45 -17.77 -12.50
CA ASN A 225 2.22 -16.67 -11.58
C ASN A 225 3.48 -16.28 -10.78
N ARG A 226 4.65 -16.65 -11.28
CA ARG A 226 5.92 -16.32 -10.64
C ARG A 226 6.17 -14.82 -10.62
N VAL A 227 6.30 -14.25 -9.43
CA VAL A 227 6.49 -12.81 -9.20
C VAL A 227 7.92 -12.38 -9.48
N THR A 228 8.88 -13.18 -9.01
CA THR A 228 10.30 -12.90 -9.18
C THR A 228 11.08 -14.20 -9.33
N GLY A 229 12.12 -14.13 -10.16
CA GLY A 229 13.10 -15.20 -10.31
C GLY A 229 14.22 -15.05 -9.29
N ASN A 230 14.85 -16.16 -8.92
CA ASN A 230 16.14 -16.25 -8.23
C ASN A 230 16.29 -15.37 -6.98
N ILE A 231 15.39 -15.55 -6.00
CA ILE A 231 15.61 -15.08 -4.65
C ILE A 231 16.71 -15.97 -4.08
N LYS A 232 17.92 -15.44 -3.90
CA LYS A 232 19.10 -16.23 -3.49
C LYS A 232 19.66 -15.70 -2.19
N THR A 233 19.99 -16.61 -1.26
CA THR A 233 20.64 -16.22 -0.01
C THR A 233 22.13 -15.89 -0.22
N ASP A 234 22.55 -14.80 0.40
CA ASP A 234 23.92 -14.29 0.41
C ASP A 234 24.86 -15.08 1.35
N SER A 235 26.07 -14.58 1.56
CA SER A 235 27.06 -15.17 2.49
C SER A 235 26.58 -15.21 3.95
N ASN A 236 25.63 -14.36 4.31
CA ASN A 236 25.03 -14.26 5.64
C ASN A 236 23.68 -15.02 5.72
N GLY A 237 23.40 -15.89 4.75
CA GLY A 237 22.15 -16.63 4.69
C GLY A 237 20.91 -15.77 4.42
N ARG A 238 21.05 -14.51 3.97
CA ARG A 238 19.95 -13.56 3.84
C ARG A 238 19.50 -13.41 2.40
N ALA A 239 18.20 -13.23 2.24
CA ALA A 239 17.60 -12.83 0.97
C ALA A 239 16.49 -11.82 1.20
N THR A 240 16.32 -10.87 0.28
CA THR A 240 15.28 -9.86 0.34
C THR A 240 14.52 -9.81 -0.98
N VAL A 241 13.20 -9.83 -0.91
CA VAL A 241 12.32 -9.54 -2.03
C VAL A 241 11.75 -8.15 -1.84
N ASN A 242 12.02 -7.26 -2.76
CA ASN A 242 11.53 -5.88 -2.73
C ASN A 242 10.29 -5.70 -3.61
N GLY A 243 9.53 -4.63 -3.35
CA GLY A 243 8.46 -4.20 -4.24
C GLY A 243 7.20 -5.06 -4.19
N LEU A 244 6.99 -5.82 -3.12
CA LEU A 244 5.78 -6.61 -2.95
C LEU A 244 4.59 -5.70 -2.67
N VAL A 245 3.52 -5.88 -3.43
CA VAL A 245 2.24 -5.22 -3.21
C VAL A 245 1.38 -6.03 -2.23
N PRO A 246 0.37 -5.41 -1.59
CA PRO A 246 -0.60 -6.15 -0.78
C PRO A 246 -1.23 -7.31 -1.56
N GLY A 247 -1.29 -8.47 -0.93
CA GLY A 247 -1.80 -9.69 -1.56
C GLY A 247 -1.28 -10.97 -0.90
N LYS A 248 -1.73 -12.11 -1.44
CA LYS A 248 -1.32 -13.43 -0.99
C LYS A 248 -0.28 -14.01 -1.95
N TYR A 249 0.74 -14.62 -1.38
CA TYR A 249 1.84 -15.21 -2.12
C TYR A 249 2.20 -16.57 -1.52
N VAL A 250 2.90 -17.34 -2.33
CA VAL A 250 3.51 -18.61 -1.93
C VAL A 250 5.00 -18.54 -2.20
N LEU A 251 5.80 -18.86 -1.18
CA LEU A 251 7.25 -18.98 -1.25
C LEU A 251 7.64 -20.46 -1.25
N LYS A 252 8.54 -20.86 -2.16
CA LYS A 252 9.02 -22.22 -2.31
C LYS A 252 10.54 -22.22 -2.49
N GLU A 253 11.23 -23.13 -1.81
CA GLU A 253 12.64 -23.36 -2.08
C GLU A 253 12.79 -24.13 -3.42
N THR A 254 13.60 -23.60 -4.34
CA THR A 254 13.85 -24.20 -5.65
C THR A 254 15.22 -24.88 -5.72
N LYS A 255 16.13 -24.48 -4.83
CA LYS A 255 17.45 -25.08 -4.70
C LYS A 255 17.95 -24.98 -3.26
N ALA A 256 18.32 -26.11 -2.68
CA ALA A 256 18.92 -26.14 -1.35
C ALA A 256 20.39 -25.68 -1.36
N PRO A 257 20.91 -25.20 -0.23
CA PRO A 257 22.34 -25.05 -0.02
C PRO A 257 23.09 -26.38 -0.19
N GLU A 258 24.35 -26.29 -0.54
CA GLU A 258 25.21 -27.49 -0.66
C GLU A 258 25.32 -28.25 0.69
N GLY A 259 25.09 -29.54 0.65
CA GLY A 259 25.08 -30.39 1.83
C GLY A 259 23.77 -30.44 2.62
N TYR A 260 22.70 -29.81 2.08
CA TYR A 260 21.39 -29.78 2.69
C TYR A 260 20.31 -30.37 1.78
N SER A 261 19.25 -30.90 2.38
CA SER A 261 18.11 -31.43 1.63
C SER A 261 17.23 -30.28 1.11
N LEU A 262 16.73 -30.40 -0.12
CA LEU A 262 15.72 -29.49 -0.64
C LEU A 262 14.45 -29.59 0.22
N SER A 263 13.95 -28.44 0.67
CA SER A 263 12.70 -28.39 1.42
C SER A 263 11.50 -28.58 0.50
N ALA A 264 10.61 -29.50 0.86
CA ALA A 264 9.31 -29.64 0.21
C ALA A 264 8.26 -28.66 0.76
N ASN A 265 8.63 -27.85 1.74
CA ASN A 265 7.74 -26.88 2.36
C ASN A 265 7.31 -25.78 1.38
N VAL A 266 6.04 -25.39 1.53
CA VAL A 266 5.42 -24.29 0.80
C VAL A 266 4.94 -23.29 1.83
N TRP A 267 5.62 -22.14 1.91
CA TRP A 267 5.28 -21.10 2.86
C TRP A 267 4.22 -20.15 2.27
N GLN A 268 3.19 -19.88 3.05
CA GLN A 268 2.16 -18.90 2.74
C GLN A 268 2.64 -17.52 3.20
N VAL A 269 2.60 -16.54 2.32
CA VAL A 269 3.01 -15.16 2.61
C VAL A 269 1.81 -14.24 2.39
N LEU A 270 1.44 -13.50 3.42
CA LEU A 270 0.41 -12.47 3.37
C LEU A 270 1.06 -11.10 3.51
N VAL A 271 0.92 -10.28 2.50
CA VAL A 271 1.29 -8.86 2.53
C VAL A 271 0.01 -8.04 2.73
N ARG A 272 -0.06 -7.28 3.82
CA ARG A 272 -1.23 -6.47 4.17
C ARG A 272 -1.09 -5.03 3.66
N ASP A 273 -2.21 -4.32 3.59
CA ASP A 273 -2.28 -2.91 3.16
C ASP A 273 -1.46 -1.97 4.04
N ASN A 274 -1.30 -2.31 5.32
CA ASN A 274 -0.43 -1.59 6.26
C ASN A 274 1.06 -1.92 6.10
N GLN A 275 1.44 -2.61 5.02
CA GLN A 275 2.80 -3.05 4.70
C GLN A 275 3.36 -4.12 5.65
N SER A 276 2.57 -4.67 6.55
CA SER A 276 2.99 -5.80 7.36
C SER A 276 3.05 -7.08 6.51
N VAL A 277 4.04 -7.93 6.82
CA VAL A 277 4.22 -9.24 6.19
C VAL A 277 4.08 -10.32 7.25
N GLU A 278 3.29 -11.32 6.92
CA GLU A 278 3.11 -12.54 7.69
C GLU A 278 3.54 -13.74 6.84
N VAL A 279 4.30 -14.66 7.44
CA VAL A 279 4.66 -15.90 6.77
C VAL A 279 4.22 -17.05 7.67
N THR A 280 3.51 -18.02 7.08
CA THR A 280 3.06 -19.22 7.78
C THR A 280 3.47 -20.48 7.03
N LEU A 281 3.66 -21.55 7.77
CA LEU A 281 3.87 -22.90 7.24
C LEU A 281 2.79 -23.82 7.84
N ASN A 282 1.91 -24.36 7.00
CA ASN A 282 0.77 -25.19 7.44
C ASN A 282 -0.10 -24.50 8.51
N GLY A 283 -0.30 -23.16 8.38
CA GLY A 283 -1.07 -22.36 9.32
C GLY A 283 -0.32 -21.92 10.59
N VAL A 284 0.93 -22.36 10.79
CA VAL A 284 1.76 -21.96 11.93
C VAL A 284 2.64 -20.78 11.51
N PRO A 285 2.68 -19.68 12.30
CA PRO A 285 3.55 -18.55 12.00
C PRO A 285 5.03 -18.95 12.00
N VAL A 286 5.76 -18.48 11.00
CA VAL A 286 7.21 -18.63 10.91
C VAL A 286 7.88 -17.62 11.84
N GLU A 287 8.84 -18.09 12.65
CA GLU A 287 9.60 -17.24 13.55
C GLU A 287 10.42 -16.18 12.82
N LYS A 288 10.68 -15.08 13.51
CA LYS A 288 11.54 -14.00 13.01
C LYS A 288 12.80 -13.92 13.83
N SER A 289 13.90 -13.65 13.14
CA SER A 289 15.15 -13.26 13.78
C SER A 289 15.04 -11.88 14.45
N ASP A 290 15.99 -11.53 15.31
CA ASP A 290 16.01 -10.26 16.06
C ASP A 290 15.86 -9.01 15.17
N ASP A 291 16.31 -9.07 13.92
CA ASP A 291 16.21 -8.02 12.93
C ASP A 291 14.97 -8.11 12.01
N GLY A 292 14.06 -9.04 12.34
CA GLY A 292 12.75 -9.16 11.69
C GLY A 292 12.72 -9.98 10.39
N ALA A 293 13.79 -10.68 10.02
CA ALA A 293 13.78 -11.60 8.88
C ALA A 293 13.12 -12.93 9.27
N PHE A 294 12.32 -13.52 8.37
CA PHE A 294 11.70 -14.82 8.60
C PHE A 294 12.72 -15.94 8.51
N VAL A 295 12.73 -16.81 9.52
CA VAL A 295 13.68 -17.91 9.66
C VAL A 295 13.22 -19.12 8.84
N ILE A 296 14.00 -19.51 7.85
CA ILE A 296 13.74 -20.66 7.00
C ILE A 296 14.84 -21.70 7.22
N GLU A 297 14.46 -22.88 7.69
CA GLU A 297 15.39 -23.95 8.05
C GLU A 297 15.60 -24.95 6.91
N ASN A 298 16.81 -25.55 6.82
CA ASN A 298 17.09 -26.77 6.06
C ASN A 298 17.74 -27.84 6.92
N ILE A 299 17.44 -29.07 6.56
CA ILE A 299 18.01 -30.28 7.22
C ILE A 299 19.32 -30.62 6.52
N LYS A 300 20.39 -30.79 7.30
CA LYS A 300 21.68 -31.23 6.81
C LYS A 300 21.61 -32.64 6.30
N LEU A 301 22.21 -32.90 5.14
CA LEU A 301 22.39 -34.25 4.62
C LEU A 301 23.56 -34.90 5.36
N TYR A 302 23.32 -36.07 5.93
CA TYR A 302 24.36 -36.88 6.45
C TYR A 302 24.84 -37.86 5.37
N SER A 303 26.13 -37.83 5.05
CA SER A 303 26.74 -38.92 4.29
C SER A 303 26.74 -40.18 5.13
N LEU A 304 26.17 -41.24 4.63
CA LEU A 304 26.37 -42.55 5.27
C LEU A 304 27.85 -42.84 5.30
N PRO A 305 28.38 -43.36 6.42
CA PRO A 305 29.76 -43.83 6.45
C PRO A 305 29.97 -44.82 5.30
N SER A 306 31.02 -44.61 4.50
CA SER A 306 31.41 -45.59 3.48
C SER A 306 31.80 -46.88 4.16
N THR A 307 30.86 -47.84 4.19
CA THR A 307 31.10 -49.19 4.76
C THR A 307 32.02 -50.04 3.90
N GLY A 308 32.49 -49.51 2.77
CA GLY A 308 33.42 -50.14 1.83
C GLY A 308 34.87 -49.69 1.97
N GLY A 309 35.34 -49.30 3.15
CA GLY A 309 36.73 -48.94 3.37
C GLY A 309 37.68 -50.14 3.18
N SER A 310 38.98 -49.88 2.97
CA SER A 310 40.08 -50.84 2.73
C SER A 310 40.15 -52.03 3.69
N GLY A 311 39.40 -51.97 4.80
CA GLY A 311 39.29 -53.09 5.75
C GLY A 311 38.71 -54.38 5.16
N ILE A 312 37.75 -54.31 4.24
CA ILE A 312 37.15 -55.49 3.61
C ILE A 312 38.18 -56.27 2.78
N TYR A 313 39.07 -55.58 2.08
CA TYR A 313 40.11 -56.21 1.28
C TYR A 313 41.07 -57.08 2.15
N TRP A 314 41.45 -56.64 3.34
CA TRP A 314 42.27 -57.35 4.24
C TRP A 314 41.60 -58.61 4.81
N TYR A 315 40.33 -58.58 5.12
CA TYR A 315 39.51 -59.70 5.50
C TYR A 315 39.34 -60.72 4.36
N MET A 316 39.12 -60.25 3.13
CA MET A 316 39.04 -61.12 1.96
C MET A 316 40.42 -61.82 1.68
N ILE A 317 41.51 -61.07 1.71
CA ILE A 317 42.87 -61.64 1.53
C ILE A 317 43.18 -62.61 2.63
N GLY A 318 42.93 -62.24 3.89
CA GLY A 318 43.11 -63.13 5.03
C GLY A 318 42.31 -64.45 4.95
N GLY A 319 41.05 -64.33 4.53
CA GLY A 319 40.17 -65.50 4.31
C GLY A 319 40.65 -66.41 3.17
N MET A 320 41.13 -65.83 2.05
CA MET A 320 41.71 -66.62 0.95
C MET A 320 43.01 -67.34 1.35
N VAL A 321 43.86 -66.69 2.12
CA VAL A 321 45.11 -67.32 2.63
C VAL A 321 44.78 -68.45 3.59
N LEU A 322 43.79 -68.28 4.48
CA LEU A 322 43.36 -69.34 5.39
C LEU A 322 42.76 -70.55 4.63
N MET A 323 41.93 -70.32 3.63
CA MET A 323 41.38 -71.40 2.82
C MET A 323 42.44 -72.11 1.99
N SER A 324 43.42 -71.38 1.43
CA SER A 324 44.50 -71.95 0.67
C SER A 324 45.42 -72.84 1.55
N THR A 325 45.73 -72.37 2.76
CA THR A 325 46.51 -73.09 3.71
C THR A 325 45.82 -74.39 4.24
N ALA A 326 44.49 -74.25 4.50
CA ALA A 326 43.66 -75.38 4.87
C ALA A 326 43.61 -76.47 3.75
N ALA A 327 43.41 -76.07 2.51
CA ALA A 327 43.38 -76.90 1.33
C ALA A 327 44.75 -77.59 1.12
N TRP A 328 45.83 -76.85 1.30
CA TRP A 328 47.20 -77.39 1.21
C TRP A 328 47.50 -78.45 2.31
N ILE A 329 47.09 -78.21 3.56
CA ILE A 329 47.24 -79.15 4.67
C ILE A 329 46.45 -80.44 4.40
N LEU A 330 45.20 -80.32 3.94
CA LEU A 330 44.32 -81.42 3.57
C LEU A 330 44.96 -82.26 2.43
N TYR A 331 45.44 -81.56 1.40
CA TYR A 331 46.17 -82.23 0.29
C TYR A 331 47.39 -82.98 0.77
N LYS A 332 48.21 -82.34 1.59
CA LYS A 332 49.43 -82.96 2.15
C LYS A 332 49.13 -84.18 3.04
N ASN A 333 48.07 -84.11 3.85
CA ASN A 333 47.66 -85.27 4.69
C ASN A 333 47.16 -86.43 3.83
N LYS A 334 46.37 -86.12 2.78
CA LYS A 334 45.91 -87.19 1.86
C LYS A 334 47.04 -87.81 1.07
N CYS A 335 48.13 -87.14 0.74
CA CYS A 335 49.30 -87.66 0.10
C CYS A 335 50.14 -88.49 1.08
N ARG A 336 49.98 -88.37 2.39
CA ARG A 336 50.64 -89.15 3.42
C ARG A 336 49.94 -90.48 3.73
N GLU A 337 48.65 -90.55 3.46
CA GLU A 337 47.86 -91.82 3.65
C GLU A 337 47.97 -92.80 2.47
N VAL A 338 48.62 -92.41 1.37
CA VAL A 338 48.77 -93.20 0.15
C VAL A 338 50.17 -93.74 -0.04
N LEU A 339 51.09 -93.58 0.90
CA LEU A 339 52.41 -94.24 1.01
C LEU A 339 52.42 -95.15 2.21
#